data_1efb20071a45cf3d366d3dc1fae1e774
#
_entry.id   1efb20071a45cf3d366d3dc1fae1e774
#
_cell.length_a   1.000
_cell.length_b   1.000
_cell.length_c   1.000
_cell.angle_alpha   90.00
_cell.angle_beta   90.00
_cell.angle_gamma   90.00
#
_symmetry.space_group_name_H-M   'P 1'
#
loop_
_entity.id
_entity.type
_entity.pdbx_description
1 polymer ?
#
loop_
_entity_poly.entity_id
_entity_poly.type
_entity_poly.pdbx_seq_one_letter_code
_entity_poly.pdbx_strand_id
1 'polypeptide(L)'
;PVSYVDISNDGIDDLIVDQGVQRCEKSWSIFAGGTGGNNFIFFINPTIDNVKAWDGSGFGGDKENKIFSMLIRSYEIVKWKSKNALKVQVHGVSCNVSGAIGCYNILVASEKGIKKVEGPTPNPQ
;
A
#
# COMPACT_ATOMS: atom_id res chain seq x y z
N PRO A 1 7.54 7.83 -6.35
CA PRO A 1 7.71 8.46 -5.05
C PRO A 1 8.01 7.45 -3.96
N VAL A 2 8.78 7.89 -3.02
CA VAL A 2 9.23 7.07 -1.90
C VAL A 2 8.91 7.83 -0.62
N SER A 3 8.37 7.13 0.35
CA SER A 3 8.03 7.73 1.65
C SER A 3 8.64 6.91 2.78
N TYR A 4 9.03 7.59 3.84
CA TYR A 4 9.53 6.95 5.06
C TYR A 4 8.63 7.34 6.21
N VAL A 5 8.04 6.36 6.85
CA VAL A 5 7.16 6.57 8.01
C VAL A 5 7.03 5.27 8.78
N ASP A 6 6.95 5.36 10.10
CA ASP A 6 6.78 4.18 10.96
C ASP A 6 5.31 3.72 10.90
N ILE A 7 5.02 2.75 10.05
CA ILE A 7 3.68 2.18 9.96
C ILE A 7 3.50 0.92 10.81
N SER A 8 4.58 0.35 11.30
CA SER A 8 4.56 -0.87 12.11
C SER A 8 4.58 -0.61 13.62
N ASN A 9 4.68 0.67 14.00
CA ASN A 9 4.58 1.12 15.40
C ASN A 9 5.72 0.60 16.30
N ASP A 10 6.92 0.46 15.76
CA ASP A 10 8.09 -0.01 16.50
C ASP A 10 9.17 1.05 16.69
N GLY A 11 8.90 2.28 16.25
CA GLY A 11 9.85 3.38 16.37
C GLY A 11 10.87 3.46 15.25
N ILE A 12 10.81 2.57 14.28
CA ILE A 12 11.70 2.54 13.12
C ILE A 12 10.89 2.87 11.87
N ASP A 13 11.37 3.83 11.07
CA ASP A 13 10.67 4.19 9.84
C ASP A 13 10.69 3.03 8.84
N ASP A 14 9.56 2.83 8.22
CA ASP A 14 9.39 1.86 7.14
C ASP A 14 9.47 2.60 5.80
N LEU A 15 9.65 1.86 4.73
CA LEU A 15 9.79 2.43 3.39
C LEU A 15 8.58 2.05 2.56
N ILE A 16 7.97 3.03 1.90
CA ILE A 16 6.82 2.82 1.01
C ILE A 16 7.19 3.33 -0.37
N VAL A 17 7.05 2.48 -1.38
CA VAL A 17 7.36 2.81 -2.77
C VAL A 17 6.11 2.70 -3.63
N ASP A 18 5.74 3.78 -4.29
CA ASP A 18 4.66 3.77 -5.29
C ASP A 18 5.28 3.47 -6.65
N GLN A 19 5.03 2.29 -7.17
CA GLN A 19 5.57 1.86 -8.46
C GLN A 19 4.76 2.34 -9.65
N GLY A 20 3.55 2.82 -9.43
CA GLY A 20 2.69 3.24 -10.53
C GLY A 20 3.29 4.37 -11.35
N VAL A 21 3.95 5.30 -10.69
CA VAL A 21 4.56 6.47 -11.33
C VAL A 21 5.63 6.07 -12.34
N GLN A 22 6.35 5.00 -12.08
CA GLN A 22 7.45 4.57 -12.92
C GLN A 22 6.99 3.95 -14.25
N ARG A 23 5.75 3.56 -14.33
CA ARG A 23 5.22 2.89 -15.52
C ARG A 23 4.43 3.82 -16.43
N CYS A 24 4.22 5.04 -16.03
CA CYS A 24 3.34 5.96 -16.75
C CYS A 24 3.81 6.30 -18.14
N GLU A 25 5.10 6.31 -18.40
CA GLU A 25 5.62 6.72 -19.69
C GLU A 25 5.29 5.75 -20.81
N LYS A 26 5.20 4.48 -20.51
CA LYS A 26 5.00 3.46 -21.54
C LYS A 26 3.70 2.73 -21.40
N SER A 27 3.20 2.68 -20.20
CA SER A 27 1.92 2.04 -19.97
C SER A 27 0.88 3.11 -20.05
N TRP A 28 -0.02 3.04 -20.83
CA TRP A 28 -1.10 3.94 -20.90
C TRP A 28 -1.78 4.09 -19.58
N SER A 29 -2.45 5.17 -19.37
CA SER A 29 -3.21 5.41 -18.15
C SER A 29 -4.28 4.35 -17.88
N ILE A 30 -4.68 3.61 -18.90
CA ILE A 30 -5.61 2.51 -18.67
C ILE A 30 -5.03 1.40 -17.84
N PHE A 31 -3.69 1.29 -17.76
CA PHE A 31 -3.04 0.29 -16.93
C PHE A 31 -2.44 0.90 -15.69
N ALA A 32 -1.85 2.07 -15.82
CA ALA A 32 -1.20 2.73 -14.72
C ALA A 32 -2.14 3.75 -14.12
N GLY A 33 -2.45 3.63 -12.87
CA GLY A 33 -3.29 4.58 -12.18
C GLY A 33 -4.74 4.60 -12.64
N GLY A 34 -5.19 3.56 -13.31
CA GLY A 34 -6.59 3.42 -13.61
C GLY A 34 -7.41 3.28 -12.34
N THR A 35 -8.68 2.94 -12.45
CA THR A 35 -9.55 2.84 -11.29
C THR A 35 -9.09 1.82 -10.25
N GLY A 36 -8.26 0.84 -10.66
CA GLY A 36 -7.72 -0.15 -9.74
C GLY A 36 -6.56 0.34 -8.89
N GLY A 37 -5.87 1.39 -9.33
CA GLY A 37 -4.75 1.96 -8.60
C GLY A 37 -3.39 1.52 -9.10
N ASN A 38 -2.41 1.68 -8.24
CA ASN A 38 -1.01 1.37 -8.50
C ASN A 38 -0.52 0.27 -7.58
N ASN A 39 0.58 -0.36 -7.96
CA ASN A 39 1.23 -1.32 -7.09
C ASN A 39 2.13 -0.57 -6.10
N PHE A 40 1.89 -0.78 -4.81
CA PHE A 40 2.69 -0.20 -3.73
C PHE A 40 3.49 -1.29 -3.05
N ILE A 41 4.74 -0.99 -2.75
CA ILE A 41 5.62 -1.91 -2.02
C ILE A 41 5.93 -1.33 -0.64
N PHE A 42 5.75 -2.13 0.39
CA PHE A 42 5.99 -1.75 1.77
C PHE A 42 7.15 -2.58 2.33
N PHE A 43 8.23 -1.90 2.73
CA PHE A 43 9.37 -2.53 3.37
C PHE A 43 9.28 -2.24 4.86
N ILE A 44 9.01 -3.25 5.66
CA ILE A 44 8.89 -3.09 7.11
C ILE A 44 10.27 -3.25 7.75
N ASN A 45 10.68 -2.28 8.55
CA ASN A 45 12.01 -2.24 9.18
C ASN A 45 13.10 -2.51 8.15
N PRO A 46 13.18 -1.69 7.09
CA PRO A 46 14.07 -1.99 5.97
C PRO A 46 15.54 -1.96 6.40
N THR A 47 16.29 -2.91 5.88
CA THR A 47 17.76 -2.91 5.97
C THR A 47 18.30 -2.72 4.57
N ILE A 48 19.56 -2.29 4.47
CA ILE A 48 20.21 -2.16 3.16
C ILE A 48 20.16 -3.48 2.41
N ASP A 49 20.42 -4.58 3.11
CA ASP A 49 20.41 -5.90 2.47
C ASP A 49 19.03 -6.30 1.96
N ASN A 50 17.97 -6.03 2.73
CA ASN A 50 16.63 -6.36 2.30
C ASN A 50 16.20 -5.53 1.08
N VAL A 51 16.53 -4.25 1.08
CA VAL A 51 16.21 -3.38 -0.05
C VAL A 51 16.98 -3.80 -1.29
N LYS A 52 18.25 -4.16 -1.14
CA LYS A 52 19.05 -4.63 -2.26
C LYS A 52 18.59 -5.98 -2.81
N ALA A 53 18.05 -6.83 -1.96
CA ALA A 53 17.56 -8.14 -2.37
C ALA A 53 16.28 -8.03 -3.22
N TRP A 54 15.57 -6.92 -3.11
CA TRP A 54 14.38 -6.70 -3.92
C TRP A 54 14.79 -6.37 -5.35
N ASP A 55 14.30 -7.16 -6.30
CA ASP A 55 14.70 -7.04 -7.70
C ASP A 55 13.88 -6.05 -8.51
N GLY A 56 12.92 -5.39 -7.88
CA GLY A 56 12.08 -4.42 -8.56
C GLY A 56 10.97 -5.02 -9.42
N SER A 57 10.85 -6.33 -9.49
CA SER A 57 9.84 -6.99 -10.31
C SER A 57 8.41 -6.73 -9.83
N GLY A 58 8.27 -6.47 -8.58
CA GLY A 58 7.16 -5.70 -8.05
C GLY A 58 5.80 -6.32 -7.91
N PHE A 59 5.59 -7.55 -8.25
CA PHE A 59 4.24 -8.08 -8.13
C PHE A 59 4.00 -8.99 -6.95
N GLY A 60 4.98 -9.25 -6.17
CA GLY A 60 4.83 -10.06 -4.99
C GLY A 60 5.63 -9.48 -3.85
N GLY A 61 5.23 -9.79 -2.64
CA GLY A 61 6.04 -9.51 -1.49
C GLY A 61 7.07 -10.59 -1.27
N ASP A 62 7.88 -10.39 -0.28
CA ASP A 62 8.82 -11.36 0.22
C ASP A 62 8.74 -11.33 1.74
N LYS A 63 7.92 -12.20 2.29
CA LYS A 63 7.66 -12.20 3.74
C LYS A 63 8.90 -12.40 4.58
N GLU A 64 9.84 -13.19 4.10
CA GLU A 64 11.07 -13.42 4.85
C GLU A 64 11.87 -12.14 5.01
N ASN A 65 11.85 -11.27 4.01
CA ASN A 65 12.53 -9.99 4.03
C ASN A 65 11.60 -8.84 4.42
N LYS A 66 10.39 -9.14 4.90
CA LYS A 66 9.42 -8.16 5.37
C LYS A 66 9.04 -7.15 4.27
N ILE A 67 8.86 -7.66 3.06
CA ILE A 67 8.46 -6.88 1.90
C ILE A 67 7.05 -7.31 1.49
N PHE A 68 6.13 -6.34 1.42
CA PHE A 68 4.73 -6.61 1.11
C PHE A 68 4.27 -5.71 -0.02
N SER A 69 3.49 -6.25 -0.95
CA SER A 69 2.96 -5.47 -2.05
C SER A 69 1.44 -5.52 -2.06
N MET A 70 0.83 -4.45 -2.57
CA MET A 70 -0.61 -4.42 -2.76
C MET A 70 -0.99 -3.42 -3.84
N LEU A 71 -2.12 -3.70 -4.50
CA LEU A 71 -2.70 -2.82 -5.49
C LEU A 71 -3.71 -1.92 -4.82
N ILE A 72 -3.39 -0.64 -4.71
CA ILE A 72 -4.27 0.36 -4.09
C ILE A 72 -4.19 1.66 -4.88
N ARG A 73 -5.22 2.51 -4.74
CA ARG A 73 -5.21 3.82 -5.40
C ARG A 73 -4.32 4.82 -4.69
N SER A 74 -4.38 4.82 -3.39
CA SER A 74 -3.60 5.73 -2.55
C SER A 74 -3.65 5.25 -1.11
N TYR A 75 -2.83 5.88 -0.27
CA TYR A 75 -2.88 5.63 1.16
C TYR A 75 -2.70 6.92 1.92
N GLU A 76 -3.13 6.91 3.17
CA GLU A 76 -2.77 7.95 4.14
C GLU A 76 -2.54 7.29 5.49
N ILE A 77 -1.70 7.92 6.30
CA ILE A 77 -1.45 7.45 7.66
C ILE A 77 -2.53 8.01 8.56
N VAL A 78 -3.20 7.14 9.28
CA VAL A 78 -4.25 7.51 10.23
C VAL A 78 -3.95 6.88 11.58
N LYS A 79 -4.67 7.31 12.60
CA LYS A 79 -4.60 6.66 13.92
C LYS A 79 -5.73 5.66 14.06
N TRP A 80 -5.38 4.46 14.49
CA TRP A 80 -6.35 3.42 14.81
C TRP A 80 -5.95 2.84 16.16
N LYS A 81 -6.82 2.99 17.15
CA LYS A 81 -6.53 2.59 18.53
C LYS A 81 -5.17 3.14 19.01
N SER A 82 -4.93 4.41 18.74
CA SER A 82 -3.72 5.14 19.13
C SER A 82 -2.43 4.71 18.42
N LYS A 83 -2.53 3.86 17.41
CA LYS A 83 -1.37 3.41 16.62
C LYS A 83 -1.48 3.94 15.19
N ASN A 84 -0.33 4.03 14.52
CA ASN A 84 -0.32 4.34 13.10
C ASN A 84 -0.95 3.19 12.34
N ALA A 85 -1.77 3.53 11.36
CA ALA A 85 -2.42 2.59 10.47
C ALA A 85 -2.47 3.18 9.06
N LEU A 86 -2.74 2.35 8.09
CA LEU A 86 -2.88 2.77 6.69
C LEU A 86 -4.36 2.79 6.33
N LYS A 87 -4.84 3.95 5.88
CA LYS A 87 -6.14 4.03 5.23
C LYS A 87 -5.88 3.95 3.73
N VAL A 88 -6.25 2.85 3.11
CA VAL A 88 -5.95 2.61 1.69
C VAL A 88 -7.21 2.70 0.85
N GLN A 89 -7.11 3.40 -0.27
CA GLN A 89 -8.23 3.56 -1.21
C GLN A 89 -8.17 2.44 -2.25
N VAL A 90 -9.31 1.81 -2.49
CA VAL A 90 -9.43 0.69 -3.42
C VAL A 90 -10.64 0.89 -4.34
N HIS A 91 -10.70 0.07 -5.39
CA HIS A 91 -11.80 0.14 -6.35
C HIS A 91 -13.15 -0.15 -5.69
N GLY A 92 -14.19 0.55 -6.13
CA GLY A 92 -15.53 0.42 -5.56
C GLY A 92 -16.14 -0.96 -5.67
N VAL A 93 -15.66 -1.80 -6.57
CA VAL A 93 -16.15 -3.17 -6.69
C VAL A 93 -15.94 -3.95 -5.40
N SER A 94 -14.95 -3.57 -4.60
CA SER A 94 -14.67 -4.24 -3.31
C SER A 94 -15.80 -4.07 -2.30
N CYS A 95 -16.65 -3.07 -2.46
CA CYS A 95 -17.77 -2.81 -1.54
C CYS A 95 -19.08 -2.53 -2.26
N ASN A 96 -19.21 -3.00 -3.51
CA ASN A 96 -20.43 -2.91 -4.30
C ASN A 96 -20.88 -1.48 -4.59
N VAL A 97 -19.94 -0.58 -4.81
CA VAL A 97 -20.24 0.78 -5.28
C VAL A 97 -19.54 1.03 -6.60
N SER A 98 -19.83 2.16 -7.22
CA SER A 98 -19.18 2.56 -8.46
C SER A 98 -17.65 2.59 -8.27
N GLY A 99 -16.91 2.18 -9.29
CA GLY A 99 -15.44 2.28 -9.27
C GLY A 99 -14.96 3.69 -9.01
N ALA A 100 -15.68 4.70 -9.48
CA ALA A 100 -15.32 6.10 -9.27
C ALA A 100 -15.47 6.53 -7.81
N ILE A 101 -16.46 6.00 -7.09
CA ILE A 101 -16.65 6.31 -5.67
C ILE A 101 -15.56 5.65 -4.84
N GLY A 102 -15.32 4.37 -5.08
CA GLY A 102 -14.30 3.64 -4.34
C GLY A 102 -14.67 3.32 -2.90
N CYS A 103 -13.76 2.63 -2.27
CA CYS A 103 -13.86 2.26 -0.86
C CYS A 103 -12.51 2.39 -0.21
N TYR A 104 -12.50 2.27 1.13
CA TYR A 104 -11.22 2.22 1.84
C TYR A 104 -11.17 1.06 2.82
N ASN A 105 -9.97 0.62 3.11
CA ASN A 105 -9.67 -0.33 4.16
C ASN A 105 -8.73 0.34 5.16
N ILE A 106 -8.82 -0.06 6.42
CA ILE A 106 -7.83 0.30 7.43
C ILE A 106 -6.95 -0.92 7.65
N LEU A 107 -5.64 -0.72 7.51
CA LEU A 107 -4.65 -1.79 7.62
C LEU A 107 -3.65 -1.48 8.72
N VAL A 108 -3.25 -2.51 9.43
CA VAL A 108 -2.20 -2.42 10.45
C VAL A 108 -1.02 -3.28 10.01
N ALA A 109 0.17 -2.71 10.07
CA ALA A 109 1.40 -3.37 9.64
C ALA A 109 2.20 -3.87 10.83
N SER A 110 2.92 -4.98 10.61
CA SER A 110 3.89 -5.52 11.55
C SER A 110 4.93 -6.27 10.75
N GLU A 111 5.96 -6.78 11.41
CA GLU A 111 6.96 -7.62 10.76
C GLU A 111 6.37 -8.88 10.16
N LYS A 112 5.21 -9.30 10.63
CA LYS A 112 4.53 -10.50 10.13
C LYS A 112 3.67 -10.25 8.91
N GLY A 113 3.35 -9.00 8.62
CA GLY A 113 2.56 -8.65 7.46
C GLY A 113 1.65 -7.45 7.70
N ILE A 114 0.81 -7.20 6.73
CA ILE A 114 -0.15 -6.11 6.76
C ILE A 114 -1.54 -6.73 6.82
N LYS A 115 -2.30 -6.35 7.85
CA LYS A 115 -3.59 -6.96 8.15
C LYS A 115 -4.70 -5.94 8.11
N LYS A 116 -5.81 -6.27 7.44
CA LYS A 116 -7.00 -5.43 7.46
C LYS A 116 -7.70 -5.53 8.81
N VAL A 117 -8.01 -4.39 9.41
CA VAL A 117 -8.74 -4.31 10.68
C VAL A 117 -10.12 -3.70 10.52
N GLU A 118 -10.35 -2.90 9.47
CA GLU A 118 -11.65 -2.36 9.12
C GLU A 118 -11.81 -2.29 7.61
N GLY A 119 -13.05 -2.42 7.14
CA GLY A 119 -13.39 -2.24 5.73
C GLY A 119 -13.68 -3.57 5.03
N PRO A 120 -13.98 -3.52 3.73
CA PRO A 120 -14.02 -2.31 2.92
C PRO A 120 -15.24 -1.44 3.24
N THR A 121 -15.03 -0.14 3.27
CA THR A 121 -16.07 0.84 3.59
C THR A 121 -16.22 1.81 2.41
N PRO A 122 -17.45 2.04 1.91
CA PRO A 122 -17.63 3.01 0.83
C PRO A 122 -17.20 4.40 1.25
N ASN A 123 -16.56 5.12 0.32
CA ASN A 123 -16.19 6.51 0.59
C ASN A 123 -17.44 7.38 0.70
N PRO A 124 -17.41 8.42 1.52
CA PRO A 124 -18.52 9.38 1.59
C PRO A 124 -18.72 10.06 0.24
N GLN A 125 -19.98 10.39 -0.04
CA GLN A 125 -20.33 11.10 -1.27
C GLN A 125 -20.72 12.54 -0.99
#